data_4525c195db1340f4a5c51b8d47e2351a
#
_entry.id   4525c195db1340f4a5c51b8d47e2351a
#
_cell.length_a   1.000
_cell.length_b   1.000
_cell.length_c   1.000
_cell.angle_alpha   90.00
_cell.angle_beta   90.00
_cell.angle_gamma   90.00
#
_symmetry.space_group_name_H-M   'P 1'
#
loop_
_entity.id
_entity.type
_entity.pdbx_description
1 polymer ?
#
loop_
_entity_poly.entity_id
_entity_poly.type
_entity_poly.pdbx_seq_one_letter_code
_entity_poly.pdbx_strand_id
1 'polypeptide(L)'
;MTTAEIAGRLAAYCRNEQFSTAQKELYADDAVSIEPVETPGFDKETRGLKALMEKDKQFSAMVAARYGTTVSEPLIAGNAFTFVLTMDLQMKGGDRQQLQELCVYTVKEGKIVSEQFFM
;
A
#
# COMPACT_ATOMS: atom_id res chain seq x y z
N MET A 1 15.16 -6.75 -9.53
CA MET A 1 15.42 -6.36 -8.12
C MET A 1 15.16 -7.54 -7.20
N THR A 2 15.93 -7.65 -6.15
CA THR A 2 15.71 -8.65 -5.10
C THR A 2 14.50 -8.25 -4.24
N THR A 3 13.98 -9.21 -3.47
CA THR A 3 12.89 -8.93 -2.51
C THR A 3 13.31 -7.82 -1.52
N ALA A 4 14.53 -7.88 -1.00
CA ALA A 4 15.04 -6.86 -0.07
C ALA A 4 15.11 -5.47 -0.71
N GLU A 5 15.56 -5.36 -1.95
CA GLU A 5 15.62 -4.09 -2.67
C GLU A 5 14.22 -3.51 -2.89
N ILE A 6 13.27 -4.35 -3.29
CA ILE A 6 11.87 -3.95 -3.48
C ILE A 6 11.27 -3.46 -2.16
N ALA A 7 11.49 -4.20 -1.08
CA ALA A 7 10.99 -3.84 0.25
C ALA A 7 11.50 -2.47 0.70
N GLY A 8 12.80 -2.23 0.55
CA GLY A 8 13.42 -0.94 0.90
C GLY A 8 12.89 0.22 0.07
N ARG A 9 12.75 0.02 -1.25
CA ARG A 9 12.24 1.06 -2.15
C ARG A 9 10.77 1.36 -1.87
N LEU A 10 9.95 0.34 -1.67
CA LEU A 10 8.53 0.54 -1.34
C LEU A 10 8.38 1.30 -0.03
N ALA A 11 9.12 0.91 1.02
CA ALA A 11 9.07 1.60 2.30
C ALA A 11 9.46 3.08 2.15
N ALA A 12 10.50 3.38 1.38
CA ALA A 12 10.94 4.76 1.12
C ALA A 12 9.87 5.57 0.38
N TYR A 13 9.26 5.00 -0.65
CA TYR A 13 8.17 5.67 -1.37
C TYR A 13 6.98 5.94 -0.45
N CYS A 14 6.59 4.96 0.36
CA CYS A 14 5.46 5.10 1.27
C CYS A 14 5.71 6.17 2.33
N ARG A 15 6.93 6.27 2.87
CA ARG A 15 7.30 7.32 3.82
C ARG A 15 7.13 8.71 3.23
N ASN A 16 7.34 8.86 1.93
CA ASN A 16 7.20 10.12 1.22
C ASN A 16 5.83 10.27 0.53
N GLU A 17 4.92 9.37 0.81
CA GLU A 17 3.55 9.39 0.26
C GLU A 17 3.52 9.34 -1.27
N GLN A 18 4.51 8.70 -1.87
CA GLN A 18 4.64 8.52 -3.32
C GLN A 18 4.10 7.14 -3.73
N PHE A 19 2.85 6.87 -3.37
CA PHE A 19 2.23 5.56 -3.56
C PHE A 19 2.07 5.19 -5.03
N SER A 20 1.63 6.12 -5.84
CA SER A 20 1.42 5.90 -7.28
C SER A 20 2.75 5.61 -8.00
N THR A 21 3.81 6.33 -7.65
CA THR A 21 5.16 6.09 -8.20
C THR A 21 5.65 4.69 -7.83
N ALA A 22 5.45 4.28 -6.58
CA ALA A 22 5.82 2.96 -6.11
C ALA A 22 5.12 1.87 -6.91
N GLN A 23 3.83 2.00 -7.13
CA GLN A 23 3.04 1.03 -7.88
C GLN A 23 3.54 0.90 -9.32
N LYS A 24 3.79 2.00 -10.00
CA LYS A 24 4.28 2.00 -11.39
C LYS A 24 5.64 1.31 -11.50
N GLU A 25 6.53 1.54 -10.55
CA GLU A 25 7.88 1.00 -10.60
C GLU A 25 7.96 -0.45 -10.14
N LEU A 26 7.27 -0.80 -9.06
CA LEU A 26 7.53 -2.02 -8.29
C LEU A 26 6.50 -3.13 -8.50
N TYR A 27 5.29 -2.83 -8.96
CA TYR A 27 4.20 -3.80 -9.05
C TYR A 27 4.12 -4.44 -10.43
N ALA A 28 3.76 -5.73 -10.45
CA ALA A 28 3.42 -6.43 -11.68
C ALA A 28 2.09 -5.93 -12.23
N ASP A 29 1.90 -6.06 -13.54
CA ASP A 29 0.65 -5.62 -14.20
C ASP A 29 -0.58 -6.35 -13.69
N ASP A 30 -0.43 -7.60 -13.26
CA ASP A 30 -1.49 -8.46 -12.73
C ASP A 30 -1.53 -8.52 -11.20
N ALA A 31 -0.89 -7.59 -10.52
CA ALA A 31 -0.85 -7.56 -9.06
C ALA A 31 -2.25 -7.53 -8.45
N VAL A 32 -2.39 -8.17 -7.28
CA VAL A 32 -3.64 -8.28 -6.53
C VAL A 32 -3.51 -7.57 -5.21
N SER A 33 -4.55 -6.84 -4.81
CA SER A 33 -4.64 -6.16 -3.52
C SER A 33 -5.81 -6.72 -2.72
N ILE A 34 -5.57 -7.05 -1.45
CA ILE A 34 -6.57 -7.63 -0.56
C ILE A 34 -6.72 -6.75 0.68
N GLU A 35 -7.90 -6.19 0.87
CA GLU A 35 -8.25 -5.38 2.02
C GLU A 35 -8.74 -6.26 3.17
N PRO A 36 -8.68 -5.78 4.45
CA PRO A 36 -9.17 -6.57 5.60
C PRO A 36 -10.66 -6.84 5.51
N VAL A 37 -11.42 -5.87 5.02
CA VAL A 37 -12.88 -5.94 4.89
C VAL A 37 -13.32 -5.20 3.64
N GLU A 38 -14.51 -5.54 3.17
CA GLU A 38 -15.18 -4.78 2.12
C GLU A 38 -15.82 -3.54 2.73
N THR A 39 -15.67 -2.40 2.06
CA THR A 39 -16.29 -1.14 2.48
C THR A 39 -17.02 -0.52 1.28
N PRO A 40 -18.00 0.39 1.52
CA PRO A 40 -18.68 1.05 0.41
C PRO A 40 -17.71 1.73 -0.56
N GLY A 41 -17.79 1.38 -1.83
CA GLY A 41 -16.94 1.91 -2.88
C GLY A 41 -15.57 1.22 -3.03
N PHE A 42 -15.25 0.27 -2.14
CA PHE A 42 -13.96 -0.46 -2.19
C PHE A 42 -14.19 -1.95 -1.97
N ASP A 43 -13.89 -2.75 -3.00
CA ASP A 43 -13.96 -4.20 -2.91
C ASP A 43 -12.87 -4.74 -1.99
N LYS A 44 -13.13 -5.90 -1.38
CA LYS A 44 -12.12 -6.59 -0.57
C LYS A 44 -10.91 -6.98 -1.42
N GLU A 45 -11.14 -7.46 -2.65
CA GLU A 45 -10.08 -7.87 -3.56
C GLU A 45 -10.12 -7.02 -4.82
N THR A 46 -8.96 -6.50 -5.23
CA THR A 46 -8.79 -5.73 -6.45
C THR A 46 -7.69 -6.37 -7.27
N ARG A 47 -7.93 -6.63 -8.55
CA ARG A 47 -6.99 -7.30 -9.45
C ARG A 47 -6.53 -6.38 -10.56
N GLY A 48 -5.22 -6.37 -10.79
CA GLY A 48 -4.59 -5.62 -11.86
C GLY A 48 -4.09 -4.26 -11.42
N LEU A 49 -2.90 -3.89 -11.91
CA LEU A 49 -2.23 -2.66 -11.52
C LEU A 49 -3.08 -1.42 -11.82
N LYS A 50 -3.74 -1.39 -12.97
CA LYS A 50 -4.59 -0.25 -13.36
C LYS A 50 -5.72 -0.04 -12.35
N ALA A 51 -6.37 -1.13 -11.91
CA ALA A 51 -7.44 -1.07 -10.92
C ALA A 51 -6.90 -0.68 -9.53
N LEU A 52 -5.72 -1.15 -9.16
CA LEU A 52 -5.06 -0.77 -7.92
C LEU A 52 -4.76 0.73 -7.89
N MET A 53 -4.25 1.27 -8.98
CA MET A 53 -3.94 2.70 -9.09
C MET A 53 -5.20 3.56 -9.04
N GLU A 54 -6.28 3.10 -9.64
CA GLU A 54 -7.57 3.80 -9.60
C GLU A 54 -8.13 3.79 -8.16
N LYS A 55 -8.01 2.67 -7.45
CA LYS A 55 -8.43 2.58 -6.04
C LYS A 55 -7.67 3.58 -5.18
N ASP A 56 -6.35 3.67 -5.35
CA ASP A 56 -5.50 4.61 -4.63
C ASP A 56 -5.88 6.06 -4.93
N LYS A 57 -6.19 6.36 -6.17
CA LYS A 57 -6.63 7.68 -6.60
C LYS A 57 -7.96 8.05 -5.93
N GLN A 58 -8.89 7.11 -5.87
CA GLN A 58 -10.18 7.31 -5.19
C GLN A 58 -9.98 7.55 -3.69
N PHE A 59 -9.14 6.77 -3.05
CA PHE A 59 -8.81 6.97 -1.64
C PHE A 59 -8.20 8.35 -1.40
N SER A 60 -7.20 8.73 -2.18
CA SER A 60 -6.53 10.03 -2.06
C SER A 60 -7.50 11.20 -2.25
N ALA A 61 -8.49 11.05 -3.13
CA ALA A 61 -9.52 12.08 -3.34
C ALA A 61 -10.42 12.26 -2.12
N MET A 62 -10.51 11.26 -1.25
CA MET A 62 -11.30 11.30 -0.01
C MET A 62 -10.54 11.90 1.17
N VAL A 63 -9.23 12.10 1.04
CA VAL A 63 -8.38 12.65 2.12
C VAL A 63 -8.41 14.17 2.07
N ALA A 64 -8.84 14.79 3.18
CA ALA A 64 -8.85 16.25 3.30
C ALA A 64 -7.47 16.81 3.66
N ALA A 65 -6.73 16.10 4.54
CA ALA A 65 -5.41 16.55 4.97
C ALA A 65 -4.57 15.34 5.40
N ARG A 66 -3.25 15.43 5.16
CA ARG A 66 -2.26 14.45 5.64
C ARG A 66 -1.30 15.16 6.58
N TYR A 67 -1.07 14.56 7.76
CA TYR A 67 -0.22 15.13 8.80
C TYR A 67 1.11 14.40 8.94
N GLY A 68 1.18 13.17 8.44
CA GLY A 68 2.42 12.40 8.42
C GLY A 68 2.17 10.93 8.14
N THR A 69 3.21 10.27 7.64
CA THR A 69 3.18 8.84 7.34
C THR A 69 4.49 8.24 7.83
N THR A 70 4.39 7.15 8.59
CA THR A 70 5.55 6.39 9.04
C THR A 70 5.46 4.95 8.55
N VAL A 71 6.62 4.36 8.32
CA VAL A 71 6.74 2.98 7.87
C VAL A 71 7.83 2.32 8.70
N SER A 72 7.52 1.19 9.33
CA SER A 72 8.52 0.42 10.07
C SER A 72 9.58 -0.16 9.14
N GLU A 73 10.71 -0.60 9.68
CA GLU A 73 11.69 -1.35 8.91
C GLU A 73 11.05 -2.64 8.38
N PRO A 74 11.27 -2.98 7.11
CA PRO A 74 10.72 -4.22 6.55
C PRO A 74 11.30 -5.47 7.21
N LEU A 75 10.47 -6.49 7.37
CA LEU A 75 10.87 -7.84 7.72
C LEU A 75 10.73 -8.69 6.47
N ILE A 76 11.75 -9.46 6.13
CA ILE A 76 11.83 -10.18 4.86
C ILE A 76 12.04 -11.66 5.12
N ALA A 77 11.26 -12.50 4.43
CA ALA A 77 11.42 -13.95 4.43
C ALA A 77 11.15 -14.48 3.02
N GLY A 78 12.17 -15.05 2.37
CA GLY A 78 12.04 -15.60 1.03
C GLY A 78 11.58 -14.55 0.01
N ASN A 79 10.41 -14.79 -0.59
CA ASN A 79 9.82 -13.89 -1.58
C ASN A 79 8.73 -12.99 -0.99
N ALA A 80 8.67 -12.87 0.33
CA ALA A 80 7.66 -12.05 1.01
C ALA A 80 8.32 -11.05 1.94
N PHE A 81 7.64 -9.93 2.17
CA PHE A 81 8.05 -8.96 3.16
C PHE A 81 6.83 -8.26 3.77
N THR A 82 7.04 -7.64 4.94
CA THR A 82 5.99 -6.94 5.65
C THR A 82 6.56 -5.70 6.35
N PHE A 83 5.71 -4.72 6.54
CA PHE A 83 5.98 -3.57 7.41
C PHE A 83 4.67 -3.02 7.97
N VAL A 84 4.78 -2.17 8.99
CA VAL A 84 3.64 -1.44 9.55
C VAL A 84 3.62 -0.05 8.92
N LEU A 85 2.52 0.30 8.30
CA LEU A 85 2.25 1.62 7.74
C LEU A 85 1.30 2.35 8.68
N THR A 86 1.69 3.54 9.13
CA THR A 86 0.86 4.39 9.97
C THR A 86 0.65 5.73 9.28
N MET A 87 -0.62 6.08 9.04
CA MET A 87 -0.99 7.34 8.41
C MET A 87 -1.78 8.19 9.39
N ASP A 88 -1.31 9.41 9.62
CA ASP A 88 -2.03 10.41 10.39
C ASP A 88 -2.69 11.35 9.38
N LEU A 89 -4.01 11.28 9.28
CA LEU A 89 -4.75 11.98 8.26
C LEU A 89 -6.16 12.35 8.71
N GLN A 90 -6.83 13.14 7.87
CA GLN A 90 -8.23 13.48 8.05
C GLN A 90 -8.95 13.23 6.73
N MET A 91 -10.01 12.41 6.77
CA MET A 91 -10.87 12.19 5.61
C MET A 91 -11.86 13.34 5.49
N LYS A 92 -12.33 13.61 4.29
CA LYS A 92 -13.36 14.65 4.05
C LYS A 92 -14.63 14.29 4.84
N GLY A 93 -15.12 15.25 5.62
CA GLY A 93 -16.29 15.05 6.45
C GLY A 93 -16.06 14.28 7.75
N GLY A 94 -14.81 13.96 8.07
CA GLY A 94 -14.46 13.24 9.28
C GLY A 94 -13.47 14.00 10.16
N ASP A 95 -13.07 13.38 11.26
CA ASP A 95 -12.08 13.91 12.18
C ASP A 95 -10.68 13.42 11.81
N ARG A 96 -9.66 14.11 12.33
CA ARG A 96 -8.27 13.65 12.25
C ARG A 96 -8.14 12.31 12.96
N GLN A 97 -7.51 11.34 12.31
CA GLN A 97 -7.35 10.00 12.84
C GLN A 97 -6.01 9.40 12.42
N GLN A 98 -5.59 8.40 13.17
CA GLN A 98 -4.41 7.62 12.85
C GLN A 98 -4.86 6.24 12.36
N LEU A 99 -4.47 5.90 11.14
CA LEU A 99 -4.72 4.58 10.55
C LEU A 99 -3.42 3.79 10.58
N GLN A 100 -3.47 2.60 11.16
CA GLN A 100 -2.32 1.71 11.23
C GLN A 100 -2.68 0.37 10.62
N GLU A 101 -1.83 -0.11 9.72
CA GLU A 101 -2.05 -1.40 9.07
C GLU A 101 -0.76 -2.17 8.91
N LEU A 102 -0.87 -3.50 9.01
CA LEU A 102 0.20 -4.41 8.65
C LEU A 102 0.05 -4.72 7.16
N CYS A 103 1.10 -4.41 6.40
CA CYS A 103 1.10 -4.61 4.95
C CYS A 103 1.98 -5.81 4.63
N VAL A 104 1.45 -6.80 3.92
CA VAL A 104 2.16 -8.02 3.54
C VAL A 104 2.24 -8.10 2.02
N TYR A 105 3.45 -8.26 1.50
CA TYR A 105 3.71 -8.26 0.05
C TYR A 105 4.38 -9.56 -0.37
N THR A 106 4.02 -10.04 -1.55
CA THR A 106 4.66 -11.18 -2.19
C THR A 106 5.29 -10.73 -3.51
N VAL A 107 6.51 -11.19 -3.76
CA VAL A 107 7.30 -10.84 -4.94
C VAL A 107 7.47 -12.05 -5.84
N LYS A 108 7.37 -11.84 -7.15
CA LYS A 108 7.65 -12.86 -8.16
C LYS A 108 8.31 -12.19 -9.36
N GLU A 109 9.40 -12.78 -9.83
CA GLU A 109 10.13 -12.28 -11.01
C GLU A 109 10.50 -10.80 -10.90
N GLY A 110 10.92 -10.37 -9.70
CA GLY A 110 11.38 -9.01 -9.46
C GLY A 110 10.29 -7.95 -9.36
N LYS A 111 9.03 -8.36 -9.18
CA LYS A 111 7.88 -7.46 -9.05
C LYS A 111 6.96 -7.89 -7.93
N ILE A 112 6.25 -6.94 -7.32
CA ILE A 112 5.21 -7.23 -6.33
C ILE A 112 3.99 -7.78 -7.07
N VAL A 113 3.56 -8.99 -6.71
CA VAL A 113 2.40 -9.64 -7.31
C VAL A 113 1.19 -9.64 -6.40
N SER A 114 1.37 -9.40 -5.11
CA SER A 114 0.24 -9.26 -4.18
C SER A 114 0.58 -8.36 -3.02
N GLU A 115 -0.42 -7.67 -2.54
CA GLU A 115 -0.40 -6.94 -1.28
C GLU A 115 -1.65 -7.31 -0.49
N GLN A 116 -1.49 -7.49 0.82
CA GLN A 116 -2.61 -7.77 1.72
C GLN A 116 -2.46 -6.95 2.98
N PHE A 117 -3.54 -6.34 3.43
CA PHE A 117 -3.56 -5.43 4.57
C PHE A 117 -4.32 -6.04 5.72
N PHE A 118 -3.79 -5.85 6.92
CA PHE A 118 -4.40 -6.29 8.19
C PHE A 118 -4.48 -5.09 9.13
N MET A 119 -5.64 -4.91 9.73
CA MET A 119 -5.88 -3.79 10.67
C MET A 119 -6.45 -4.29 12.00
#